data_57747c51c0573743f7065915c6fab7be
#
_entry.id   57747c51c0573743f7065915c6fab7be
#
_cell.length_a   1.000
_cell.length_b   1.000
_cell.length_c   1.000
_cell.angle_alpha   90.00
_cell.angle_beta   90.00
_cell.angle_gamma   90.00
#
_symmetry.space_group_name_H-M   'P 1'
#
loop_
_entity.id
_entity.type
_entity.pdbx_description
1 polymer ?
#
loop_
_entity_poly.entity_id
_entity_poly.type
_entity_poly.pdbx_seq_one_letter_code
_entity_poly.pdbx_strand_id
1 'polypeptide(L)'
;MLGGIAAAVVRARGYALPPGRKLASLSGWQFVVVQHAARRITAADRQADSSIPSADDVDVVGFVDAWLARVDARFRRDIGRFLAYLEHAAPLACGLGSRFSRLAPLEQDRVLASVEASQSELLRAGFTGIKSLVFMGYYRDARTWRAVGYDGPWVGRPAEGWQ
;
A
#
# COMPACT_ATOMS: atom_id res chain seq x y z
N MET A 1 -1.68 -13.49 -33.68
CA MET A 1 -2.60 -12.78 -32.73
C MET A 1 -3.03 -13.58 -31.50
N LEU A 2 -3.02 -14.92 -31.51
CA LEU A 2 -3.40 -15.77 -30.36
C LEU A 2 -2.43 -15.69 -29.15
N GLY A 3 -1.14 -15.46 -29.37
CA GLY A 3 -0.16 -15.37 -28.29
C GLY A 3 -0.32 -14.15 -27.36
N GLY A 4 -0.80 -13.01 -27.89
CA GLY A 4 -1.02 -11.80 -27.09
C GLY A 4 -2.20 -11.91 -26.13
N ILE A 5 -3.26 -12.62 -26.53
CA ILE A 5 -4.46 -12.82 -25.69
C ILE A 5 -4.14 -13.80 -24.55
N ALA A 6 -3.41 -14.88 -24.82
CA ALA A 6 -2.99 -15.84 -23.79
C ALA A 6 -2.06 -15.19 -22.75
N ALA A 7 -1.11 -14.37 -23.18
CA ALA A 7 -0.23 -13.63 -22.28
C ALA A 7 -0.99 -12.60 -21.41
N ALA A 8 -2.00 -11.92 -21.97
CA ALA A 8 -2.86 -10.99 -21.24
C ALA A 8 -3.72 -11.70 -20.18
N VAL A 9 -4.29 -12.87 -20.53
CA VAL A 9 -5.10 -13.69 -19.62
C VAL A 9 -4.24 -14.25 -18.47
N VAL A 10 -3.03 -14.70 -18.75
CA VAL A 10 -2.09 -15.20 -17.72
C VAL A 10 -1.65 -14.04 -16.81
N ARG A 11 -1.44 -12.85 -17.36
CA ARG A 11 -1.10 -11.64 -16.57
C ARG A 11 -2.26 -11.17 -15.69
N ALA A 12 -3.52 -11.33 -16.13
CA ALA A 12 -4.70 -10.95 -15.34
C ALA A 12 -5.01 -11.93 -14.20
N ARG A 13 -4.50 -13.16 -14.26
CA ARG A 13 -4.72 -14.15 -13.19
C ARG A 13 -4.05 -13.70 -11.89
N GLY A 14 -4.84 -13.56 -10.82
CA GLY A 14 -4.38 -13.24 -9.46
C GLY A 14 -4.62 -11.79 -9.01
N TYR A 15 -5.38 -11.01 -9.77
CA TYR A 15 -5.90 -9.71 -9.32
C TYR A 15 -7.38 -9.82 -8.96
N ALA A 16 -7.69 -10.81 -8.10
CA ALA A 16 -9.06 -11.00 -7.63
C ALA A 16 -9.43 -9.94 -6.58
N LEU A 17 -10.54 -9.26 -6.82
CA LEU A 17 -11.14 -8.38 -5.82
C LEU A 17 -11.98 -9.21 -4.83
N PRO A 18 -12.11 -8.75 -3.57
CA PRO A 18 -13.09 -9.31 -2.65
C PRO A 18 -14.50 -9.25 -3.26
N PRO A 19 -15.36 -10.27 -3.02
CA PRO A 19 -16.72 -10.28 -3.52
C PRO A 19 -17.47 -9.00 -3.18
N GLY A 20 -18.18 -8.43 -4.15
CA GLY A 20 -18.98 -7.20 -3.96
C GLY A 20 -18.18 -5.90 -3.88
N ARG A 21 -16.84 -5.93 -3.93
CA ARG A 21 -16.01 -4.73 -3.86
C ARG A 21 -16.17 -3.89 -5.12
N LYS A 22 -16.63 -2.64 -4.95
CA LYS A 22 -16.64 -1.61 -6.00
C LYS A 22 -15.49 -0.64 -5.76
N LEU A 23 -14.77 -0.30 -6.82
CA LEU A 23 -13.64 0.63 -6.79
C LEU A 23 -14.06 1.98 -7.38
N ALA A 24 -13.63 3.07 -6.75
CA ALA A 24 -13.92 4.43 -7.16
C ALA A 24 -12.85 5.00 -8.12
N SER A 25 -11.60 4.56 -7.97
CA SER A 25 -10.45 5.11 -8.72
C SER A 25 -9.44 4.04 -9.13
N LEU A 26 -9.12 3.10 -8.25
CA LEU A 26 -8.16 2.05 -8.53
C LEU A 26 -8.72 1.02 -9.51
N SER A 27 -7.87 0.49 -10.38
CA SER A 27 -8.18 -0.74 -11.11
C SER A 27 -7.96 -1.98 -10.22
N GLY A 28 -8.47 -3.15 -10.63
CA GLY A 28 -8.34 -4.38 -9.84
C GLY A 28 -6.88 -4.76 -9.53
N TRP A 29 -5.97 -4.62 -10.50
CA TRP A 29 -4.56 -4.91 -10.26
C TRP A 29 -3.89 -3.89 -9.30
N GLN A 30 -4.25 -2.60 -9.42
CA GLN A 30 -3.75 -1.56 -8.51
C GLN A 30 -4.22 -1.81 -7.07
N PHE A 31 -5.48 -2.21 -6.89
CA PHE A 31 -6.01 -2.60 -5.60
C PHE A 31 -5.13 -3.68 -4.95
N VAL A 32 -4.83 -4.75 -5.68
CA VAL A 32 -4.00 -5.87 -5.16
C VAL A 32 -2.58 -5.41 -4.82
N VAL A 33 -1.97 -4.56 -5.66
CA VAL A 33 -0.62 -4.04 -5.39
C VAL A 33 -0.61 -3.17 -4.12
N VAL A 34 -1.57 -2.25 -3.98
CA VAL A 34 -1.71 -1.42 -2.76
C VAL A 34 -1.96 -2.29 -1.54
N GLN A 35 -2.78 -3.35 -1.65
CA GLN A 35 -3.05 -4.27 -0.56
C GLN A 35 -1.78 -4.96 -0.07
N HIS A 36 -0.99 -5.52 -0.99
CA HIS A 36 0.28 -6.14 -0.63
C HIS A 36 1.27 -5.13 -0.03
N ALA A 37 1.39 -3.95 -0.61
CA ALA A 37 2.25 -2.89 -0.08
C ALA A 37 1.81 -2.46 1.33
N ALA A 38 0.50 -2.23 1.54
CA ALA A 38 -0.04 -1.85 2.84
C ALA A 38 0.23 -2.89 3.92
N ARG A 39 0.02 -4.17 3.63
CA ARG A 39 0.34 -5.28 4.55
C ARG A 39 1.80 -5.30 4.97
N ARG A 40 2.73 -4.97 4.06
CA ARG A 40 4.17 -4.93 4.38
C ARG A 40 4.56 -3.68 5.13
N ILE A 41 4.07 -2.51 4.71
CA ILE A 41 4.38 -1.22 5.33
C ILE A 41 3.94 -1.18 6.80
N THR A 42 2.80 -1.83 7.13
CA THR A 42 2.26 -1.87 8.51
C THR A 42 2.61 -3.17 9.26
N ALA A 43 3.46 -4.03 8.69
CA ALA A 43 3.75 -5.34 9.29
C ALA A 43 4.47 -5.25 10.65
N ALA A 44 5.34 -4.25 10.82
CA ALA A 44 6.13 -4.08 12.05
C ALA A 44 5.25 -3.85 13.29
N ASP A 45 4.20 -3.05 13.15
CA ASP A 45 3.26 -2.73 14.23
C ASP A 45 2.58 -3.99 14.77
N ARG A 46 2.15 -4.85 13.84
CA ARG A 46 1.48 -6.10 14.18
C ARG A 46 2.44 -7.19 14.68
N GLN A 47 3.71 -7.15 14.25
CA GLN A 47 4.74 -8.04 14.80
C GLN A 47 5.07 -7.69 16.25
N ALA A 48 5.02 -6.40 16.60
CA ALA A 48 5.21 -5.93 17.97
C ALA A 48 4.03 -6.30 18.88
N ASP A 49 2.80 -6.21 18.38
CA ASP A 49 1.58 -6.57 19.10
C ASP A 49 0.53 -7.15 18.13
N SER A 50 0.29 -8.45 18.22
CA SER A 50 -0.66 -9.18 17.37
C SER A 50 -2.13 -8.77 17.55
N SER A 51 -2.45 -8.04 18.62
CA SER A 51 -3.78 -7.49 18.88
C SER A 51 -4.07 -6.19 18.10
N ILE A 52 -3.04 -5.59 17.49
CA ILE A 52 -3.19 -4.45 16.58
C ILE A 52 -3.80 -4.94 15.26
N PRO A 53 -4.85 -4.29 14.73
CA PRO A 53 -5.49 -4.72 13.50
C PRO A 53 -4.52 -4.63 12.30
N SER A 54 -4.71 -5.51 11.33
CA SER A 54 -3.97 -5.47 10.07
C SER A 54 -4.46 -4.33 9.15
N ALA A 55 -3.70 -4.04 8.10
CA ALA A 55 -4.13 -3.11 7.06
C ALA A 55 -5.46 -3.52 6.40
N ASP A 56 -5.74 -4.82 6.31
CA ASP A 56 -7.00 -5.33 5.77
C ASP A 56 -8.16 -5.10 6.75
N ASP A 57 -7.95 -5.31 8.06
CA ASP A 57 -8.97 -5.16 9.10
C ASP A 57 -9.48 -3.71 9.23
N VAL A 58 -8.65 -2.73 8.86
CA VAL A 58 -9.01 -1.31 8.86
C VAL A 58 -9.30 -0.75 7.47
N ASP A 59 -9.35 -1.62 6.46
CA ASP A 59 -9.62 -1.29 5.05
C ASP A 59 -8.77 -0.12 4.52
N VAL A 60 -7.46 -0.24 4.66
CA VAL A 60 -6.50 0.76 4.15
C VAL A 60 -6.70 1.00 2.66
N VAL A 61 -6.88 -0.07 1.87
CA VAL A 61 -7.00 0.05 0.41
C VAL A 61 -8.28 0.78 0.02
N GLY A 62 -9.38 0.57 0.74
CA GLY A 62 -10.61 1.33 0.52
C GLY A 62 -10.45 2.81 0.80
N PHE A 63 -9.69 3.17 1.84
CA PHE A 63 -9.33 4.56 2.08
C PHE A 63 -8.51 5.14 0.93
N VAL A 64 -7.46 4.44 0.48
CA VAL A 64 -6.60 4.90 -0.63
C VAL A 64 -7.41 5.08 -1.91
N ASP A 65 -8.28 4.14 -2.25
CA ASP A 65 -9.16 4.21 -3.41
C ASP A 65 -10.09 5.43 -3.37
N ALA A 66 -10.78 5.63 -2.25
CA ALA A 66 -11.67 6.77 -2.04
C ALA A 66 -10.92 8.12 -2.04
N TRP A 67 -9.70 8.16 -1.48
CA TRP A 67 -8.86 9.35 -1.47
C TRP A 67 -8.39 9.71 -2.86
N LEU A 68 -7.90 8.73 -3.62
CA LEU A 68 -7.46 8.93 -5.01
C LEU A 68 -8.58 9.36 -5.95
N ALA A 69 -9.84 9.02 -5.66
CA ALA A 69 -10.97 9.49 -6.42
C ALA A 69 -11.20 11.02 -6.30
N ARG A 70 -10.69 11.65 -5.23
CA ARG A 70 -10.88 13.06 -4.91
C ARG A 70 -9.73 13.98 -5.32
N VAL A 71 -8.56 13.40 -5.62
CA VAL A 71 -7.39 14.19 -6.04
C VAL A 71 -7.39 14.44 -7.55
N ASP A 72 -6.53 15.37 -7.96
CA ASP A 72 -6.40 15.71 -9.39
C ASP A 72 -5.92 14.51 -10.24
N ALA A 73 -6.24 14.57 -11.54
CA ALA A 73 -5.96 13.49 -12.47
C ALA A 73 -4.45 13.28 -12.70
N ARG A 74 -3.60 14.29 -12.49
CA ARG A 74 -2.16 14.19 -12.67
C ARG A 74 -1.57 13.36 -11.53
N PHE A 75 -1.88 13.72 -10.27
CA PHE A 75 -1.42 12.97 -9.10
C PHE A 75 -1.85 11.50 -9.16
N ARG A 76 -3.13 11.25 -9.50
CA ARG A 76 -3.66 9.89 -9.67
C ARG A 76 -2.90 9.08 -10.74
N ARG A 77 -2.56 9.71 -11.88
CA ARG A 77 -1.74 9.06 -12.92
C ARG A 77 -0.34 8.76 -12.44
N ASP A 78 0.28 9.64 -11.68
CA ASP A 78 1.66 9.46 -11.19
C ASP A 78 1.71 8.34 -10.14
N ILE A 79 0.73 8.25 -9.25
CA ILE A 79 0.55 7.07 -8.37
C ILE A 79 0.34 5.81 -9.19
N GLY A 80 -0.51 5.84 -10.23
CA GLY A 80 -0.73 4.68 -11.11
C GLY A 80 0.55 4.20 -11.81
N ARG A 81 1.40 5.13 -12.27
CA ARG A 81 2.71 4.81 -12.88
C ARG A 81 3.66 4.20 -11.85
N PHE A 82 3.69 4.75 -10.65
CA PHE A 82 4.49 4.19 -9.57
C PHE A 82 4.05 2.77 -9.20
N LEU A 83 2.74 2.53 -9.08
CA LEU A 83 2.22 1.19 -8.83
C LEU A 83 2.57 0.20 -9.95
N ALA A 84 2.57 0.64 -11.23
CA ALA A 84 3.00 -0.19 -12.34
C ALA A 84 4.49 -0.52 -12.26
N TYR A 85 5.34 0.45 -11.90
CA TYR A 85 6.75 0.22 -11.63
C TYR A 85 6.94 -0.78 -10.49
N LEU A 86 6.28 -0.56 -9.36
CA LEU A 86 6.36 -1.44 -8.18
C LEU A 86 5.95 -2.88 -8.51
N GLU A 87 4.89 -3.06 -9.29
CA GLU A 87 4.38 -4.39 -9.65
C GLU A 87 5.30 -5.14 -10.61
N HIS A 88 5.90 -4.44 -11.58
CA HIS A 88 6.54 -5.11 -12.71
C HIS A 88 8.05 -4.89 -12.81
N ALA A 89 8.54 -3.67 -12.57
CA ALA A 89 9.94 -3.33 -12.80
C ALA A 89 10.80 -3.45 -11.55
N ALA A 90 10.28 -3.05 -10.39
CA ALA A 90 11.04 -3.10 -9.15
C ALA A 90 11.48 -4.52 -8.74
N PRO A 91 10.64 -5.57 -8.87
CA PRO A 91 11.09 -6.94 -8.63
C PRO A 91 12.22 -7.37 -9.56
N LEU A 92 12.13 -7.04 -10.85
CA LEU A 92 13.18 -7.36 -11.83
C LEU A 92 14.51 -6.67 -11.49
N ALA A 93 14.45 -5.41 -11.06
CA ALA A 93 15.63 -4.67 -10.59
C ALA A 93 16.28 -5.31 -9.35
N CYS A 94 15.50 -6.05 -8.55
CA CYS A 94 15.98 -6.85 -7.43
C CYS A 94 16.41 -8.27 -7.80
N GLY A 95 16.42 -8.63 -9.11
CA GLY A 95 16.75 -9.97 -9.59
C GLY A 95 15.64 -11.02 -9.37
N LEU A 96 14.41 -10.58 -9.16
CA LEU A 96 13.26 -11.46 -8.90
C LEU A 96 12.42 -11.67 -10.17
N GLY A 97 12.10 -12.91 -10.51
CA GLY A 97 11.39 -13.26 -11.75
C GLY A 97 9.87 -13.12 -11.70
N SER A 98 9.31 -12.80 -10.52
CA SER A 98 7.86 -12.65 -10.31
C SER A 98 7.48 -11.18 -10.10
N ARG A 99 6.22 -10.86 -10.37
CA ARG A 99 5.66 -9.54 -10.07
C ARG A 99 5.49 -9.37 -8.54
N PHE A 100 5.54 -8.12 -8.04
CA PHE A 100 5.50 -7.77 -6.62
C PHE A 100 4.37 -8.47 -5.85
N SER A 101 3.15 -8.43 -6.37
CA SER A 101 1.99 -9.04 -5.70
C SER A 101 2.03 -10.57 -5.58
N ARG A 102 2.98 -11.24 -6.23
CA ARG A 102 3.20 -12.70 -6.16
C ARG A 102 4.44 -13.11 -5.37
N LEU A 103 5.24 -12.15 -4.95
CA LEU A 103 6.43 -12.42 -4.16
C LEU A 103 6.06 -12.86 -2.74
N ALA A 104 6.94 -13.65 -2.13
CA ALA A 104 6.86 -13.94 -0.70
C ALA A 104 7.04 -12.65 0.14
N PRO A 105 6.51 -12.60 1.36
CA PRO A 105 6.57 -11.40 2.21
C PRO A 105 7.97 -10.78 2.34
N LEU A 106 9.01 -11.59 2.57
CA LEU A 106 10.38 -11.11 2.70
C LEU A 106 10.95 -10.54 1.38
N GLU A 107 10.53 -11.08 0.23
CA GLU A 107 10.91 -10.56 -1.07
C GLU A 107 10.20 -9.23 -1.35
N GLN A 108 8.93 -9.10 -0.94
CA GLN A 108 8.20 -7.82 -1.01
C GLN A 108 8.89 -6.75 -0.17
N ASP A 109 9.33 -7.08 1.06
CA ASP A 109 10.08 -6.16 1.92
C ASP A 109 11.39 -5.71 1.25
N ARG A 110 12.13 -6.65 0.64
CA ARG A 110 13.36 -6.33 -0.10
C ARG A 110 13.10 -5.38 -1.26
N VAL A 111 12.01 -5.58 -2.01
CA VAL A 111 11.63 -4.69 -3.11
C VAL A 111 11.26 -3.30 -2.59
N LEU A 112 10.44 -3.20 -1.54
CA LEU A 112 10.05 -1.91 -0.96
C LEU A 112 11.26 -1.15 -0.42
N ALA A 113 12.16 -1.82 0.30
CA ALA A 113 13.41 -1.22 0.80
C ALA A 113 14.32 -0.72 -0.34
N SER A 114 14.42 -1.48 -1.43
CA SER A 114 15.18 -1.08 -2.63
C SER A 114 14.61 0.18 -3.29
N VAL A 115 13.29 0.31 -3.35
CA VAL A 115 12.62 1.49 -3.91
C VAL A 115 12.80 2.70 -2.98
N GLU A 116 12.67 2.50 -1.67
CA GLU A 116 12.89 3.54 -0.65
C GLU A 116 14.32 4.11 -0.70
N ALA A 117 15.31 3.24 -0.88
CA ALA A 117 16.73 3.61 -0.99
C ALA A 117 17.19 4.00 -2.42
N SER A 118 16.27 4.11 -3.37
CA SER A 118 16.61 4.38 -4.77
C SER A 118 17.33 5.73 -4.94
N GLN A 119 18.29 5.79 -5.86
CA GLN A 119 18.95 7.06 -6.27
C GLN A 119 17.99 7.96 -7.05
N SER A 120 16.92 7.42 -7.64
CA SER A 120 15.90 8.19 -8.36
C SER A 120 14.98 8.91 -7.40
N GLU A 121 14.97 10.24 -7.44
CA GLU A 121 14.03 11.06 -6.66
C GLU A 121 12.56 10.74 -6.98
N LEU A 122 12.26 10.45 -8.25
CA LEU A 122 10.91 10.09 -8.67
C LEU A 122 10.43 8.80 -8.01
N LEU A 123 11.29 7.79 -7.88
CA LEU A 123 10.96 6.53 -7.24
C LEU A 123 10.77 6.71 -5.73
N ARG A 124 11.67 7.46 -5.08
CA ARG A 124 11.51 7.79 -3.65
C ARG A 124 10.24 8.60 -3.39
N ALA A 125 9.94 9.60 -4.22
CA ALA A 125 8.71 10.39 -4.10
C ALA A 125 7.45 9.53 -4.28
N GLY A 126 7.45 8.62 -5.26
CA GLY A 126 6.37 7.66 -5.48
C GLY A 126 6.16 6.74 -4.28
N PHE A 127 7.26 6.20 -3.71
CA PHE A 127 7.21 5.36 -2.52
C PHE A 127 6.70 6.15 -1.30
N THR A 128 7.22 7.36 -1.06
CA THR A 128 6.76 8.24 0.01
C THR A 128 5.27 8.56 -0.12
N GLY A 129 4.80 8.81 -1.34
CA GLY A 129 3.37 9.04 -1.61
C GLY A 129 2.50 7.85 -1.21
N ILE A 130 2.85 6.64 -1.64
CA ILE A 130 2.11 5.42 -1.27
C ILE A 130 2.21 5.15 0.23
N LYS A 131 3.41 5.26 0.82
CA LYS A 131 3.62 5.07 2.26
C LYS A 131 2.77 6.01 3.09
N SER A 132 2.71 7.29 2.71
CA SER A 132 1.87 8.29 3.37
C SER A 132 0.38 7.95 3.26
N LEU A 133 -0.10 7.56 2.09
CA LEU A 133 -1.50 7.15 1.90
C LEU A 133 -1.85 5.91 2.73
N VAL A 134 -0.94 4.94 2.82
CA VAL A 134 -1.10 3.76 3.65
C VAL A 134 -1.20 4.15 5.12
N PHE A 135 -0.29 4.97 5.63
CA PHE A 135 -0.31 5.42 7.02
C PHE A 135 -1.53 6.27 7.35
N MET A 136 -1.96 7.18 6.46
CA MET A 136 -3.20 7.94 6.64
C MET A 136 -4.42 7.00 6.73
N GLY A 137 -4.48 5.97 5.88
CA GLY A 137 -5.53 4.97 5.91
C GLY A 137 -5.47 4.05 7.12
N TYR A 138 -4.28 3.74 7.63
CA TYR A 138 -4.06 2.85 8.75
C TYR A 138 -4.32 3.53 10.11
N TYR A 139 -3.64 4.66 10.35
CA TYR A 139 -3.75 5.37 11.63
C TYR A 139 -5.02 6.23 11.79
N ARG A 140 -5.92 6.25 10.80
CA ARG A 140 -7.27 6.80 11.00
C ARG A 140 -8.11 5.97 11.99
N ASP A 141 -7.75 4.70 12.20
CA ASP A 141 -8.43 3.80 13.13
C ASP A 141 -7.73 3.86 14.50
N ALA A 142 -8.47 4.27 15.53
CA ALA A 142 -7.92 4.43 16.88
C ALA A 142 -7.31 3.15 17.45
N ARG A 143 -7.74 1.97 16.99
CA ARG A 143 -7.16 0.69 17.43
C ARG A 143 -5.69 0.52 17.04
N THR A 144 -5.21 1.27 16.03
CA THR A 144 -3.81 1.21 15.59
C THR A 144 -2.90 2.19 16.34
N TRP A 145 -3.44 3.17 17.06
CA TRP A 145 -2.67 4.26 17.67
C TRP A 145 -1.65 3.80 18.71
N ARG A 146 -1.97 2.73 19.43
CA ARG A 146 -1.03 2.16 20.43
C ARG A 146 0.26 1.62 19.79
N ALA A 147 0.26 1.27 18.50
CA ALA A 147 1.47 0.86 17.79
C ALA A 147 2.55 1.95 17.79
N VAL A 148 2.14 3.21 17.82
CA VAL A 148 3.01 4.40 17.81
C VAL A 148 3.01 5.14 19.14
N GLY A 149 2.46 4.54 20.20
CA GLY A 149 2.39 5.16 21.53
C GLY A 149 1.47 6.40 21.58
N TYR A 150 0.53 6.51 20.63
CA TYR A 150 -0.42 7.60 20.60
C TYR A 150 -1.71 7.20 21.31
N ASP A 151 -2.05 7.93 22.36
CA ASP A 151 -3.22 7.66 23.21
C ASP A 151 -4.42 8.55 22.90
N GLY A 152 -4.41 9.24 21.75
CA GLY A 152 -5.50 10.04 21.23
C GLY A 152 -5.28 11.55 21.25
N PRO A 153 -6.24 12.34 20.73
CA PRO A 153 -6.12 13.79 20.64
C PRO A 153 -5.95 14.45 22.01
N TRP A 154 -5.04 15.41 22.10
CA TRP A 154 -4.83 16.23 23.31
C TRP A 154 -5.96 17.24 23.55
N VAL A 155 -6.74 17.56 22.49
CA VAL A 155 -7.85 18.52 22.57
C VAL A 155 -8.94 17.94 23.46
N GLY A 156 -9.32 18.69 24.50
CA GLY A 156 -10.35 18.28 25.46
C GLY A 156 -9.86 17.41 26.63
N ARG A 157 -8.55 17.12 26.73
CA ARG A 157 -7.99 16.49 27.93
C ARG A 157 -7.87 17.54 29.05
N PRO A 158 -8.17 17.16 30.32
CA PRO A 158 -7.88 18.02 31.46
C PRO A 158 -6.39 18.36 31.47
N ALA A 159 -6.05 19.59 31.87
CA ALA A 159 -4.67 20.08 31.97
C ALA A 159 -3.82 19.38 33.06
N GLU A 160 -4.36 18.36 33.72
CA GLU A 160 -3.70 17.57 34.76
C GLU A 160 -2.70 16.60 34.12
N GLY A 161 -1.48 17.04 33.96
CA GLY A 161 -0.40 16.16 33.45
C GLY A 161 0.84 16.85 32.90
N TRP A 162 0.88 18.17 32.91
CA TRP A 162 2.10 18.92 32.58
C TRP A 162 2.91 19.16 33.87
N GLN A 163 3.61 18.12 34.37
CA GLN A 163 4.63 18.24 35.38
C GLN A 163 5.96 17.78 34.81
#